data_9315a6ef0c22d44d3f3ea7dec13f6c59
#
_entry.id   9315a6ef0c22d44d3f3ea7dec13f6c59
#
_cell.length_a   1.000
_cell.length_b   1.000
_cell.length_c   1.000
_cell.angle_alpha   90.00
_cell.angle_beta   90.00
_cell.angle_gamma   90.00
#
_symmetry.space_group_name_H-M   'P 1'
#
loop_
_entity.id
_entity.type
_entity.pdbx_description
1 polymer ?
#
loop_
_entity_poly.entity_id
_entity_poly.type
_entity_poly.pdbx_seq_one_letter_code
_entity_poly.pdbx_strand_id
1 'polypeptide(L)'
;QKIVDLYGEDTIDKILQAPEKLASISGLSKKNREAFVEKLQLNYGTERVLAQLANYGIPNKLAFQIQDFYKEETLQIVESAPYQLVEDIQGIGFKIADQLAEELGIASDAPERFRAGLVHSLLTLSLETGDTYVEAKELLQATIQLLEASRPVELDPASVAQELASLIEEDKVQ
;
A
#
# COMPACT_ATOMS: atom_id res chain seq x y z
N GLN A 1 33.40 7.63 12.14
CA GLN A 1 34.42 6.68 12.66
C GLN A 1 34.18 6.36 14.14
N LYS A 2 34.20 7.34 15.07
CA LYS A 2 34.04 7.11 16.52
C LYS A 2 32.74 6.39 16.92
N ILE A 3 31.68 6.59 16.19
CA ILE A 3 30.38 5.96 16.45
C ILE A 3 30.43 4.48 16.06
N VAL A 4 30.97 4.18 14.88
CA VAL A 4 31.13 2.80 14.40
C VAL A 4 32.12 2.01 15.26
N ASP A 5 33.18 2.64 15.71
CA ASP A 5 34.19 2.03 16.60
C ASP A 5 33.58 1.67 17.99
N LEU A 6 32.55 2.42 18.43
CA LEU A 6 31.90 2.20 19.73
C LEU A 6 30.80 1.11 19.67
N TYR A 7 30.07 0.99 18.56
CA TYR A 7 28.88 0.15 18.44
C TYR A 7 29.02 -1.07 17.53
N GLY A 8 30.04 -1.10 16.63
CA GLY A 8 30.29 -2.19 15.69
C GLY A 8 29.28 -2.27 14.54
N GLU A 9 29.06 -3.48 14.00
CA GLU A 9 28.26 -3.70 12.80
C GLU A 9 26.78 -3.31 12.97
N ASP A 10 26.21 -3.46 14.17
CA ASP A 10 24.81 -3.10 14.46
C ASP A 10 24.65 -1.69 15.02
N THR A 11 25.50 -0.77 14.57
CA THR A 11 25.58 0.60 15.10
C THR A 11 24.25 1.32 15.09
N ILE A 12 23.47 1.22 14.01
CA ILE A 12 22.18 1.92 13.85
C ILE A 12 21.17 1.40 14.84
N ASP A 13 20.95 0.08 14.91
CA ASP A 13 20.00 -0.55 15.82
C ASP A 13 20.31 -0.25 17.28
N LYS A 14 21.58 -0.30 17.66
CA LYS A 14 22.03 0.01 19.03
C LYS A 14 21.82 1.47 19.40
N ILE A 15 21.99 2.40 18.45
CA ILE A 15 21.72 3.83 18.66
C ILE A 15 20.22 4.07 18.80
N LEU A 16 19.39 3.42 17.98
CA LEU A 16 17.92 3.56 18.04
C LEU A 16 17.36 2.97 19.33
N GLN A 17 17.91 1.87 19.83
CA GLN A 17 17.49 1.25 21.09
C GLN A 17 17.93 2.02 22.35
N ALA A 18 19.08 2.69 22.30
CA ALA A 18 19.65 3.39 23.45
C ALA A 18 20.34 4.70 23.03
N PRO A 19 19.58 5.70 22.56
CA PRO A 19 20.12 6.97 22.04
C PRO A 19 20.87 7.79 23.10
N GLU A 20 20.57 7.58 24.40
CA GLU A 20 21.26 8.23 25.52
C GLU A 20 22.75 7.87 25.58
N LYS A 21 23.16 6.71 25.07
CA LYS A 21 24.57 6.30 25.04
C LYS A 21 25.45 7.20 24.13
N LEU A 22 24.83 7.93 23.18
CA LEU A 22 25.53 8.93 22.41
C LEU A 22 26.10 10.09 23.27
N ALA A 23 25.63 10.22 24.52
CA ALA A 23 26.16 11.21 25.45
C ALA A 23 27.62 10.96 25.84
N SER A 24 28.09 9.72 25.72
CA SER A 24 29.51 9.37 25.97
C SER A 24 30.47 9.83 24.89
N ILE A 25 29.95 10.28 23.74
CA ILE A 25 30.80 10.70 22.61
C ILE A 25 31.21 12.16 22.78
N SER A 26 32.52 12.37 23.05
CA SER A 26 33.06 13.71 23.21
C SER A 26 32.97 14.53 21.94
N GLY A 27 32.51 15.79 22.05
CA GLY A 27 32.37 16.72 20.93
C GLY A 27 30.99 16.74 20.27
N LEU A 28 30.01 15.93 20.74
CA LEU A 28 28.65 15.93 20.23
C LEU A 28 27.72 16.65 21.23
N SER A 29 27.27 17.86 20.90
CA SER A 29 26.36 18.62 21.76
C SER A 29 25.00 17.91 21.89
N LYS A 30 24.23 18.19 22.95
CA LYS A 30 22.90 17.61 23.18
C LYS A 30 21.99 17.84 21.97
N LYS A 31 21.93 19.08 21.47
CA LYS A 31 21.12 19.46 20.28
C LYS A 31 21.52 18.66 19.02
N ASN A 32 22.81 18.47 18.81
CA ASN A 32 23.30 17.71 17.65
C ASN A 32 23.03 16.22 17.78
N ARG A 33 23.02 15.67 19.00
CA ARG A 33 22.64 14.28 19.25
C ARG A 33 21.17 14.05 18.97
N GLU A 34 20.29 14.91 19.47
CA GLU A 34 18.85 14.84 19.25
C GLU A 34 18.51 14.92 17.75
N ALA A 35 19.06 15.92 17.04
CA ALA A 35 18.88 16.06 15.60
C ALA A 35 19.45 14.87 14.79
N PHE A 36 20.56 14.29 15.24
CA PHE A 36 21.15 13.11 14.60
C PHE A 36 20.27 11.88 14.78
N VAL A 37 19.77 11.64 15.99
CA VAL A 37 18.87 10.50 16.28
C VAL A 37 17.56 10.62 15.52
N GLU A 38 16.95 11.81 15.51
CA GLU A 38 15.72 12.08 14.76
C GLU A 38 15.92 11.80 13.26
N LYS A 39 16.99 12.32 12.67
CA LYS A 39 17.29 12.07 11.25
C LYS A 39 17.60 10.60 10.96
N LEU A 40 18.25 9.91 11.90
CA LEU A 40 18.56 8.49 11.78
C LEU A 40 17.28 7.65 11.85
N GLN A 41 16.37 7.95 12.77
CA GLN A 41 15.08 7.29 12.91
C GLN A 41 14.24 7.45 11.64
N LEU A 42 14.18 8.66 11.11
CA LEU A 42 13.43 8.95 9.88
C LEU A 42 14.00 8.16 8.68
N ASN A 43 15.30 8.23 8.45
CA ASN A 43 15.94 7.56 7.32
C ASN A 43 15.86 6.03 7.42
N TYR A 44 16.15 5.47 8.60
CA TYR A 44 16.10 4.03 8.82
C TYR A 44 14.68 3.48 8.74
N GLY A 45 13.71 4.21 9.28
CA GLY A 45 12.30 3.88 9.14
C GLY A 45 11.87 3.84 7.66
N THR A 46 12.25 4.85 6.89
CA THR A 46 11.95 4.91 5.46
C THR A 46 12.60 3.78 4.68
N GLU A 47 13.88 3.50 4.88
CA GLU A 47 14.59 2.39 4.21
C GLU A 47 13.95 1.04 4.51
N ARG A 48 13.55 0.80 5.75
CA ARG A 48 12.87 -0.43 6.16
C ARG A 48 11.50 -0.59 5.47
N VAL A 49 10.73 0.49 5.41
CA VAL A 49 9.43 0.50 4.71
C VAL A 49 9.62 0.21 3.23
N LEU A 50 10.56 0.89 2.57
CA LEU A 50 10.84 0.66 1.15
C LEU A 50 11.30 -0.77 0.86
N ALA A 51 12.14 -1.35 1.73
CA ALA A 51 12.56 -2.74 1.62
C ALA A 51 11.37 -3.71 1.75
N GLN A 52 10.44 -3.44 2.65
CA GLN A 52 9.24 -4.26 2.82
C GLN A 52 8.29 -4.14 1.63
N LEU A 53 8.08 -2.94 1.09
CA LEU A 53 7.31 -2.72 -0.13
C LEU A 53 7.94 -3.43 -1.34
N ALA A 54 9.27 -3.45 -1.43
CA ALA A 54 10.00 -4.20 -2.46
C ALA A 54 9.79 -5.72 -2.32
N ASN A 55 9.72 -6.26 -1.11
CA ASN A 55 9.41 -7.68 -0.86
C ASN A 55 7.99 -8.04 -1.33
N TYR A 56 7.05 -7.10 -1.26
CA TYR A 56 5.70 -7.26 -1.84
C TYR A 56 5.67 -7.06 -3.37
N GLY A 57 6.82 -6.93 -4.02
CA GLY A 57 6.92 -6.76 -5.47
C GLY A 57 6.57 -5.36 -5.99
N ILE A 58 6.47 -4.37 -5.10
CA ILE A 58 6.18 -2.98 -5.50
C ILE A 58 7.45 -2.34 -6.08
N PRO A 59 7.40 -1.81 -7.33
CA PRO A 59 8.54 -1.11 -7.92
C PRO A 59 9.00 0.09 -7.07
N ASN A 60 10.30 0.31 -6.96
CA ASN A 60 10.88 1.36 -6.13
C ASN A 60 10.23 2.74 -6.33
N LYS A 61 9.95 3.13 -7.58
CA LYS A 61 9.29 4.41 -7.87
C LYS A 61 7.94 4.53 -7.18
N LEU A 62 7.12 3.49 -7.22
CA LEU A 62 5.81 3.46 -6.56
C LEU A 62 5.97 3.35 -5.05
N ALA A 63 6.93 2.57 -4.56
CA ALA A 63 7.23 2.48 -3.13
C ALA A 63 7.58 3.85 -2.52
N PHE A 64 8.37 4.67 -3.21
CA PHE A 64 8.65 6.05 -2.79
C PHE A 64 7.40 6.94 -2.79
N GLN A 65 6.53 6.81 -3.81
CA GLN A 65 5.28 7.58 -3.86
C GLN A 65 4.32 7.20 -2.73
N ILE A 66 4.17 5.90 -2.43
CA ILE A 66 3.36 5.39 -1.32
C ILE A 66 3.92 5.92 0.01
N GLN A 67 5.22 5.79 0.22
CA GLN A 67 5.89 6.27 1.43
C GLN A 67 5.78 7.79 1.58
N ASP A 68 5.87 8.55 0.49
CA ASP A 68 5.74 10.01 0.53
C ASP A 68 4.33 10.45 0.82
N PHE A 69 3.33 9.70 0.39
CA PHE A 69 1.91 9.98 0.61
C PHE A 69 1.46 9.64 2.03
N TYR A 70 1.70 8.40 2.48
CA TYR A 70 1.20 7.90 3.76
C TYR A 70 2.16 8.09 4.95
N LYS A 71 3.43 8.42 4.68
CA LYS A 71 4.45 8.67 5.72
C LYS A 71 4.56 7.48 6.70
N GLU A 72 4.26 7.73 7.98
CA GLU A 72 4.36 6.74 9.05
C GLU A 72 3.29 5.65 8.98
N GLU A 73 2.17 5.91 8.32
CA GLU A 73 1.05 4.98 8.17
C GLU A 73 1.21 4.03 6.98
N THR A 74 2.29 4.16 6.19
CA THR A 74 2.51 3.42 4.94
C THR A 74 2.28 1.92 5.09
N LEU A 75 2.96 1.26 6.01
CA LEU A 75 2.82 -0.19 6.15
C LEU A 75 1.44 -0.60 6.65
N GLN A 76 0.87 0.18 7.57
CA GLN A 76 -0.46 -0.08 8.09
C GLN A 76 -1.50 -0.04 6.96
N ILE A 77 -1.49 0.98 6.11
CA ILE A 77 -2.43 1.12 5.00
C ILE A 77 -2.20 0.03 3.95
N VAL A 78 -0.95 -0.20 3.56
CA VAL A 78 -0.58 -1.23 2.59
C VAL A 78 -1.07 -2.62 3.03
N GLU A 79 -0.92 -2.96 4.30
CA GLU A 79 -1.25 -4.29 4.83
C GLU A 79 -2.75 -4.44 5.15
N SER A 80 -3.44 -3.37 5.54
CA SER A 80 -4.86 -3.43 5.92
C SER A 80 -5.84 -3.09 4.79
N ALA A 81 -5.43 -2.27 3.83
CA ALA A 81 -6.28 -1.76 2.76
C ALA A 81 -5.54 -1.60 1.43
N PRO A 82 -4.95 -2.67 0.86
CA PRO A 82 -4.09 -2.56 -0.34
C PRO A 82 -4.80 -1.96 -1.56
N TYR A 83 -6.10 -2.12 -1.68
CA TYR A 83 -6.88 -1.56 -2.79
C TYR A 83 -7.07 -0.04 -2.71
N GLN A 84 -6.92 0.56 -1.52
CA GLN A 84 -6.95 2.01 -1.35
C GLN A 84 -5.83 2.70 -2.14
N LEU A 85 -4.72 2.01 -2.36
CA LEU A 85 -3.60 2.50 -3.18
C LEU A 85 -4.01 2.87 -4.61
N VAL A 86 -5.05 2.24 -5.16
CA VAL A 86 -5.56 2.51 -6.51
C VAL A 86 -6.17 3.91 -6.61
N GLU A 87 -6.83 4.35 -5.54
CA GLU A 87 -7.47 5.66 -5.46
C GLU A 87 -6.46 6.77 -5.14
N ASP A 88 -5.52 6.49 -4.24
CA ASP A 88 -4.65 7.50 -3.64
C ASP A 88 -3.33 7.71 -4.39
N ILE A 89 -2.83 6.69 -5.11
CA ILE A 89 -1.48 6.73 -5.71
C ILE A 89 -1.55 6.65 -7.23
N GLN A 90 -1.22 7.74 -7.89
CA GLN A 90 -1.17 7.76 -9.34
C GLN A 90 -0.13 6.77 -9.89
N GLY A 91 -0.58 5.87 -10.76
CA GLY A 91 0.25 4.83 -11.38
C GLY A 91 0.12 3.46 -10.71
N ILE A 92 -0.65 3.34 -9.62
CA ILE A 92 -1.08 2.05 -9.07
C ILE A 92 -2.46 1.75 -9.64
N GLY A 93 -2.51 0.82 -10.60
CA GLY A 93 -3.77 0.29 -11.11
C GLY A 93 -4.23 -0.95 -10.34
N PHE A 94 -5.47 -1.39 -10.59
CA PHE A 94 -6.09 -2.55 -9.94
C PHE A 94 -5.15 -3.78 -9.91
N LYS A 95 -4.48 -4.10 -11.03
CA LYS A 95 -3.61 -5.26 -11.12
C LYS A 95 -2.45 -5.25 -10.11
N ILE A 96 -1.83 -4.09 -9.88
CA ILE A 96 -0.72 -3.96 -8.92
C ILE A 96 -1.25 -4.12 -7.49
N ALA A 97 -2.38 -3.50 -7.17
CA ALA A 97 -3.01 -3.63 -5.86
C ALA A 97 -3.50 -5.06 -5.59
N ASP A 98 -4.03 -5.73 -6.62
CA ASP A 98 -4.50 -7.12 -6.51
C ASP A 98 -3.36 -8.14 -6.34
N GLN A 99 -2.20 -7.91 -6.99
CA GLN A 99 -1.00 -8.70 -6.74
C GLN A 99 -0.48 -8.50 -5.32
N LEU A 100 -0.43 -7.25 -4.85
CA LEU A 100 -0.07 -6.94 -3.46
C LEU A 100 -1.02 -7.61 -2.47
N ALA A 101 -2.33 -7.54 -2.72
CA ALA A 101 -3.35 -8.19 -1.90
C ALA A 101 -3.17 -9.72 -1.85
N GLU A 102 -2.77 -10.34 -2.95
CA GLU A 102 -2.43 -11.77 -3.00
C GLU A 102 -1.21 -12.12 -2.13
N GLU A 103 -0.13 -11.34 -2.21
CA GLU A 103 1.06 -11.51 -1.36
C GLU A 103 0.74 -11.32 0.14
N LEU A 104 -0.24 -10.48 0.45
CA LEU A 104 -0.75 -10.27 1.80
C LEU A 104 -1.73 -11.36 2.27
N GLY A 105 -2.08 -12.33 1.40
CA GLY A 105 -2.96 -13.45 1.72
C GLY A 105 -4.45 -13.14 1.61
N ILE A 106 -4.83 -12.05 0.96
CA ILE A 106 -6.24 -11.75 0.67
C ILE A 106 -6.77 -12.75 -0.35
N ALA A 107 -7.85 -13.45 0.02
CA ALA A 107 -8.43 -14.49 -0.80
C ALA A 107 -8.98 -13.95 -2.14
N SER A 108 -9.02 -14.82 -3.16
CA SER A 108 -9.51 -14.45 -4.49
C SER A 108 -11.00 -14.12 -4.53
N ASP A 109 -11.75 -14.61 -3.56
CA ASP A 109 -13.20 -14.39 -3.35
C ASP A 109 -13.50 -13.40 -2.22
N ALA A 110 -12.51 -12.64 -1.76
CA ALA A 110 -12.69 -11.67 -0.70
C ALA A 110 -13.61 -10.51 -1.15
N PRO A 111 -14.57 -10.08 -0.32
CA PRO A 111 -15.50 -9.00 -0.62
C PRO A 111 -14.82 -7.69 -1.00
N GLU A 112 -13.73 -7.33 -0.31
CA GLU A 112 -12.96 -6.13 -0.60
C GLU A 112 -12.32 -6.16 -1.99
N ARG A 113 -11.94 -7.33 -2.49
CA ARG A 113 -11.44 -7.53 -3.85
C ARG A 113 -12.52 -7.26 -4.88
N PHE A 114 -13.72 -7.80 -4.66
CA PHE A 114 -14.86 -7.59 -5.55
C PHE A 114 -15.27 -6.12 -5.60
N ARG A 115 -15.34 -5.46 -4.45
CA ARG A 115 -15.65 -4.03 -4.33
C ARG A 115 -14.66 -3.17 -5.10
N ALA A 116 -13.38 -3.42 -4.91
CA ALA A 116 -12.32 -2.69 -5.62
C ALA A 116 -12.39 -2.92 -7.14
N GLY A 117 -12.65 -4.15 -7.57
CA GLY A 117 -12.87 -4.48 -8.98
C GLY A 117 -14.08 -3.78 -9.59
N LEU A 118 -15.22 -3.75 -8.87
CA LEU A 118 -16.44 -3.07 -9.29
C LEU A 118 -16.22 -1.56 -9.48
N VAL A 119 -15.63 -0.89 -8.49
CA VAL A 119 -15.34 0.54 -8.54
C VAL A 119 -14.37 0.85 -9.68
N HIS A 120 -13.31 0.07 -9.83
CA HIS A 120 -12.35 0.26 -10.92
C HIS A 120 -12.98 0.06 -12.31
N SER A 121 -13.79 -0.98 -12.50
CA SER A 121 -14.49 -1.24 -13.75
C SER A 121 -15.49 -0.14 -14.09
N LEU A 122 -16.24 0.34 -13.08
CA LEU A 122 -17.18 1.44 -13.26
C LEU A 122 -16.47 2.72 -13.73
N LEU A 123 -15.40 3.10 -13.07
CA LEU A 123 -14.60 4.27 -13.46
C LEU A 123 -14.01 4.13 -14.85
N THR A 124 -13.51 2.95 -15.20
CA THR A 124 -12.93 2.69 -16.52
C THR A 124 -13.98 2.80 -17.63
N LEU A 125 -15.13 2.14 -17.47
CA LEU A 125 -16.22 2.19 -18.43
C LEU A 125 -16.78 3.62 -18.58
N SER A 126 -16.98 4.34 -17.48
CA SER A 126 -17.44 5.74 -17.51
C SER A 126 -16.47 6.68 -18.25
N LEU A 127 -15.17 6.46 -18.12
CA LEU A 127 -14.15 7.23 -18.83
C LEU A 127 -14.09 6.90 -20.33
N GLU A 128 -14.30 5.63 -20.69
CA GLU A 128 -14.27 5.17 -22.09
C GLU A 128 -15.50 5.64 -22.88
N THR A 129 -16.68 5.57 -22.27
CA THR A 129 -17.95 5.97 -22.92
C THR A 129 -18.21 7.47 -22.83
N GLY A 130 -17.64 8.14 -21.83
CA GLY A 130 -17.98 9.52 -21.49
C GLY A 130 -19.35 9.66 -20.80
N ASP A 131 -19.99 8.55 -20.45
CA ASP A 131 -21.30 8.50 -19.80
C ASP A 131 -21.13 8.43 -18.27
N THR A 132 -22.08 9.01 -17.57
CA THR A 132 -22.18 8.90 -16.10
C THR A 132 -23.01 7.69 -15.65
N TYR A 133 -23.41 6.85 -16.59
CA TYR A 133 -24.30 5.71 -16.40
C TYR A 133 -23.71 4.47 -17.10
N VAL A 134 -23.66 3.36 -16.37
CA VAL A 134 -23.23 2.04 -16.87
C VAL A 134 -24.29 1.02 -16.47
N GLU A 135 -24.70 0.16 -17.40
CA GLU A 135 -25.64 -0.90 -17.08
C GLU A 135 -25.02 -1.93 -16.12
N ALA A 136 -25.77 -2.35 -15.09
CA ALA A 136 -25.29 -3.30 -14.09
C ALA A 136 -24.76 -4.61 -14.71
N LYS A 137 -25.37 -5.08 -15.80
CA LYS A 137 -24.93 -6.29 -16.51
C LYS A 137 -23.56 -6.10 -17.15
N GLU A 138 -23.33 -4.96 -17.78
CA GLU A 138 -22.07 -4.61 -18.42
C GLU A 138 -20.97 -4.44 -17.36
N LEU A 139 -21.27 -3.75 -16.27
CA LEU A 139 -20.36 -3.58 -15.14
C LEU A 139 -19.95 -4.93 -14.54
N LEU A 140 -20.89 -5.81 -14.26
CA LEU A 140 -20.60 -7.15 -13.71
C LEU A 140 -19.72 -7.96 -14.66
N GLN A 141 -20.00 -7.94 -15.97
CA GLN A 141 -19.23 -8.67 -16.96
C GLN A 141 -17.78 -8.13 -17.04
N ALA A 142 -17.60 -6.82 -17.10
CA ALA A 142 -16.29 -6.18 -17.12
C ALA A 142 -15.50 -6.48 -15.83
N THR A 143 -16.18 -6.43 -14.68
CA THR A 143 -15.56 -6.72 -13.38
C THR A 143 -15.08 -8.17 -13.29
N ILE A 144 -15.91 -9.15 -13.68
CA ILE A 144 -15.51 -10.56 -13.67
C ILE A 144 -14.29 -10.78 -14.57
N GLN A 145 -14.31 -10.22 -15.79
CA GLN A 145 -13.15 -10.30 -16.69
C GLN A 145 -11.89 -9.69 -16.10
N LEU A 146 -11.99 -8.55 -15.44
CA LEU A 146 -10.87 -7.89 -14.75
C LEU A 146 -10.30 -8.78 -13.65
N LEU A 147 -11.16 -9.31 -12.79
CA LEU A 147 -10.79 -10.13 -11.66
C LEU A 147 -10.13 -11.45 -12.08
N GLU A 148 -10.71 -12.15 -13.08
CA GLU A 148 -10.17 -13.40 -13.62
C GLU A 148 -8.86 -13.19 -14.40
N ALA A 149 -8.71 -12.06 -15.08
CA ALA A 149 -7.46 -11.70 -15.76
C ALA A 149 -6.33 -11.32 -14.79
N SER A 150 -6.68 -10.80 -13.61
CA SER A 150 -5.71 -10.45 -12.58
C SER A 150 -5.22 -11.68 -11.80
N ARG A 151 -6.15 -12.55 -11.38
CA ARG A 151 -5.86 -13.85 -10.76
C ARG A 151 -6.68 -14.93 -11.48
N PRO A 152 -6.05 -15.96 -12.05
CA PRO A 152 -6.74 -16.99 -12.85
C PRO A 152 -7.52 -17.96 -11.96
N VAL A 153 -8.63 -17.49 -11.42
CA VAL A 153 -9.57 -18.24 -10.56
C VAL A 153 -10.95 -18.06 -11.13
N GLU A 154 -11.69 -19.15 -11.31
CA GLU A 154 -13.10 -19.10 -11.68
C GLU A 154 -13.91 -18.50 -10.53
N LEU A 155 -14.62 -17.42 -10.80
CA LEU A 155 -15.42 -16.69 -9.83
C LEU A 155 -16.91 -17.02 -9.98
N ASP A 156 -17.61 -17.09 -8.84
CA ASP A 156 -19.07 -17.13 -8.85
C ASP A 156 -19.64 -15.73 -9.16
N PRO A 157 -20.31 -15.54 -10.31
CA PRO A 157 -20.91 -14.26 -10.66
C PRO A 157 -21.92 -13.75 -9.63
N ALA A 158 -22.59 -14.65 -8.90
CA ALA A 158 -23.55 -14.28 -7.88
C ALA A 158 -22.89 -13.56 -6.69
N SER A 159 -21.68 -13.96 -6.32
CA SER A 159 -20.93 -13.30 -5.26
C SER A 159 -20.54 -11.87 -5.63
N VAL A 160 -20.11 -11.64 -6.88
CA VAL A 160 -19.78 -10.29 -7.38
C VAL A 160 -21.05 -9.42 -7.46
N ALA A 161 -22.18 -10.00 -7.90
CA ALA A 161 -23.47 -9.29 -7.96
C ALA A 161 -23.99 -8.91 -6.56
N GLN A 162 -23.74 -9.74 -5.55
CA GLN A 162 -24.10 -9.46 -4.17
C GLN A 162 -23.31 -8.25 -3.64
N GLU A 163 -22.02 -8.16 -3.93
CA GLU A 163 -21.21 -6.99 -3.53
C GLU A 163 -21.62 -5.72 -4.27
N LEU A 164 -22.03 -5.81 -5.54
CA LEU A 164 -22.61 -4.66 -6.25
C LEU A 164 -23.89 -4.16 -5.56
N ALA A 165 -24.78 -5.06 -5.16
CA ALA A 165 -26.00 -4.69 -4.44
C ALA A 165 -25.67 -4.01 -3.10
N SER A 166 -24.67 -4.51 -2.35
CA SER A 166 -24.21 -3.88 -1.12
C SER A 166 -23.63 -2.48 -1.34
N LEU A 167 -22.87 -2.27 -2.41
CA LEU A 167 -22.33 -0.94 -2.75
C LEU A 167 -23.42 0.06 -3.11
N ILE A 168 -24.48 -0.38 -3.77
CA ILE A 168 -25.64 0.46 -4.09
C ILE A 168 -26.41 0.83 -2.81
N GLU A 169 -26.62 -0.12 -1.89
CA GLU A 169 -27.24 0.14 -0.59
C GLU A 169 -26.43 1.09 0.29
N GLU A 170 -25.10 1.08 0.16
CA GLU A 170 -24.18 1.97 0.87
C GLU A 170 -24.06 3.37 0.21
N ASP A 171 -24.81 3.66 -0.86
CA ASP A 171 -24.72 4.90 -1.67
C ASP A 171 -23.32 5.19 -2.26
N LYS A 172 -22.50 4.17 -2.41
CA LYS A 172 -21.15 4.31 -3.00
C LYS A 172 -21.13 4.23 -4.51
N VAL A 173 -22.13 3.60 -5.09
CA VAL A 173 -22.44 3.59 -6.53
C VAL A 173 -23.95 3.76 -6.72
N GLN A 174 -24.36 4.49 -7.75
CA GLN A 174 -25.77 4.74 -8.10
C GLN A 174 -26.04 4.35 -9.55
#